data_2a029d2019fefa8bc03a7c52742abc3f
#
_entry.id   2a029d2019fefa8bc03a7c52742abc3f
#
_cell.length_a   1.000
_cell.length_b   1.000
_cell.length_c   1.000
_cell.angle_alpha   90.00
_cell.angle_beta   90.00
_cell.angle_gamma   90.00
#
_symmetry.space_group_name_H-M   'P 1'
#
loop_
_entity.id
_entity.type
_entity.pdbx_description
1 polymer ?
#
loop_
_entity_poly.entity_id
_entity_poly.type
_entity_poly.pdbx_seq_one_letter_code
_entity_poly.pdbx_strand_id
1 'polypeptide(L)'
;VVDVLAGWRQRSLAAVFSARLISDHFRLHPSIMSIHYKPGKEPHPREHRLIFKNIDRADWDNGIDCYLRDGGYAMLQKAVGMEKAAITGEVKASGLRGRGGAGFPTGVKWGFISPTNTKPVYLICNADESEPGTFKDRYILHQDPHQLIEGMAIAALAVGAKVAYIYIREEFPHAATICEKAIEEARQRGFLGKNILGKEGFDLEIFVHRGAGAYICGEETGLIESLEGKRPYPRIKPPYFPAALGLYMCPTIVNNVESLCHVVHILRMGGAEYAKLGKPNNTGTRILCVSGDVQKPGYYEIQVGHLTMGEVINDLCGGLKPGRTLKAIIPGGSSSKILKAGETYKIKRGAEVVEMGLEELPMDFDTMAAAGTMAGSGGVIIMDDSRDIAWVLNNLNTFYAHESCGQCTPCREGSLWMKKISDRIVAGQASPEDVTTLESVAYQIDGKTICAFGEACSWPTEAIISKFRD
;
A
#
# COMPACT_ATOMS: atom_id res chain seq x y z
N VAL A 1 -19.94 -26.26 -46.11
CA VAL A 1 -20.04 -25.12 -45.17
C VAL A 1 -21.24 -25.28 -44.25
N VAL A 2 -22.17 -26.20 -44.56
CA VAL A 2 -23.41 -26.42 -43.75
C VAL A 2 -23.20 -27.46 -42.64
N ASP A 3 -22.19 -28.33 -42.75
CA ASP A 3 -21.98 -29.44 -41.78
C ASP A 3 -21.02 -29.12 -40.60
N VAL A 4 -20.46 -27.91 -40.52
CA VAL A 4 -19.57 -27.50 -39.42
C VAL A 4 -20.35 -26.86 -38.26
N LEU A 5 -21.59 -26.43 -38.47
CA LEU A 5 -22.40 -25.74 -37.47
C LEU A 5 -23.29 -26.68 -36.62
N ALA A 6 -23.43 -27.95 -36.97
CA ALA A 6 -24.21 -28.93 -36.23
C ALA A 6 -23.47 -29.53 -35.03
N GLY A 7 -22.13 -29.48 -35.05
CA GLY A 7 -21.27 -30.04 -33.95
C GLY A 7 -21.17 -29.15 -32.69
N TRP A 8 -21.60 -27.90 -32.75
CA TRP A 8 -21.43 -26.93 -31.64
C TRP A 8 -22.63 -26.84 -30.67
N ARG A 9 -23.77 -27.37 -31.07
CA ARG A 9 -24.97 -27.33 -30.19
C ARG A 9 -25.11 -28.48 -29.20
N GLN A 10 -24.33 -29.58 -29.36
CA GLN A 10 -24.38 -30.70 -28.41
C GLN A 10 -23.31 -30.64 -27.32
N ARG A 11 -22.32 -29.72 -27.40
CA ARG A 11 -21.30 -29.56 -26.33
C ARG A 11 -21.66 -28.54 -25.25
N SER A 12 -22.70 -27.72 -25.45
CA SER A 12 -23.11 -26.71 -24.48
C SER A 12 -24.03 -27.26 -23.36
N LEU A 13 -24.64 -28.40 -23.52
CA LEU A 13 -25.49 -29.01 -22.47
C LEU A 13 -24.73 -29.91 -21.48
N ALA A 14 -23.56 -30.44 -21.88
CA ALA A 14 -22.70 -31.19 -20.96
C ALA A 14 -21.88 -30.27 -20.03
N ALA A 15 -21.59 -29.03 -20.43
CA ALA A 15 -20.87 -28.07 -19.60
C ALA A 15 -21.74 -27.45 -18.47
N VAL A 16 -23.07 -27.42 -18.65
CA VAL A 16 -24.00 -26.91 -17.62
C VAL A 16 -24.28 -27.95 -16.53
N PHE A 17 -24.14 -29.26 -16.83
CA PHE A 17 -24.28 -30.33 -15.82
C PHE A 17 -23.00 -30.55 -15.00
N SER A 18 -21.83 -30.18 -15.51
CA SER A 18 -20.58 -30.30 -14.73
C SER A 18 -20.38 -29.14 -13.75
N ALA A 19 -20.96 -27.95 -14.04
CA ALA A 19 -20.87 -26.80 -13.15
C ALA A 19 -21.65 -26.97 -11.83
N ARG A 20 -22.68 -27.83 -11.81
CA ARG A 20 -23.41 -28.15 -10.57
C ARG A 20 -22.72 -29.19 -9.68
N LEU A 21 -21.88 -30.04 -10.26
CA LEU A 21 -21.10 -31.02 -9.48
C LEU A 21 -19.82 -30.43 -8.90
N ILE A 22 -19.33 -29.31 -9.43
CA ILE A 22 -18.17 -28.59 -8.88
C ILE A 22 -18.55 -27.70 -7.69
N SER A 23 -19.81 -27.21 -7.62
CA SER A 23 -20.26 -26.35 -6.51
C SER A 23 -20.45 -27.10 -5.19
N ASP A 24 -20.67 -28.43 -5.22
CA ASP A 24 -20.86 -29.21 -4.00
C ASP A 24 -19.58 -29.80 -3.41
N HIS A 25 -18.46 -29.78 -4.16
CA HIS A 25 -17.16 -30.24 -3.67
C HIS A 25 -16.26 -29.13 -3.11
N PHE A 26 -16.68 -27.85 -3.23
CA PHE A 26 -16.02 -26.70 -2.62
C PHE A 26 -16.83 -26.05 -1.49
N ARG A 27 -17.65 -26.80 -0.80
CA ARG A 27 -18.05 -26.40 0.55
C ARG A 27 -16.84 -26.54 1.45
N LEU A 28 -16.05 -25.47 1.54
CA LEU A 28 -15.01 -25.35 2.57
C LEU A 28 -15.65 -25.67 3.91
N HIS A 29 -15.12 -26.68 4.58
CA HIS A 29 -15.56 -27.10 5.90
C HIS A 29 -15.58 -25.85 6.82
N PRO A 30 -16.61 -25.60 7.65
CA PRO A 30 -16.67 -24.43 8.53
C PRO A 30 -15.43 -24.24 9.43
N SER A 31 -14.68 -25.32 9.67
CA SER A 31 -13.43 -25.31 10.45
C SER A 31 -12.24 -24.65 9.74
N ILE A 32 -12.33 -24.36 8.41
CA ILE A 32 -11.28 -23.64 7.67
C ILE A 32 -11.49 -22.12 7.75
N MET A 33 -12.67 -21.66 8.19
CA MET A 33 -12.99 -20.22 8.27
C MET A 33 -12.49 -19.52 9.53
N SER A 34 -11.90 -20.20 10.46
CA SER A 34 -11.22 -19.59 11.60
C SER A 34 -9.70 -19.71 11.44
N ILE A 35 -9.11 -18.88 10.60
CA ILE A 35 -7.72 -18.52 10.83
C ILE A 35 -7.78 -17.66 12.09
N HIS A 36 -7.68 -18.31 13.26
CA HIS A 36 -7.37 -17.63 14.49
C HIS A 36 -5.94 -17.08 14.31
N TYR A 37 -5.83 -15.83 13.85
CA TYR A 37 -4.62 -15.08 14.13
C TYR A 37 -4.44 -15.17 15.66
N LYS A 38 -3.41 -15.91 16.09
CA LYS A 38 -3.06 -15.92 17.52
C LYS A 38 -2.94 -14.48 17.97
N PRO A 39 -3.44 -14.13 19.16
CA PRO A 39 -3.18 -12.81 19.74
C PRO A 39 -1.71 -12.54 19.52
N GLY A 40 -1.42 -11.43 18.91
CA GLY A 40 -0.10 -11.17 18.42
C GLY A 40 0.86 -10.84 19.55
N LYS A 41 1.93 -10.26 19.19
CA LYS A 41 2.99 -9.86 20.09
C LYS A 41 2.51 -8.73 21.01
N GLU A 42 2.97 -8.73 22.27
CA GLU A 42 2.87 -7.58 23.15
C GLU A 42 3.48 -6.35 22.46
N PRO A 43 2.77 -5.20 22.44
CA PRO A 43 3.30 -3.98 21.88
C PRO A 43 4.65 -3.61 22.51
N HIS A 44 5.62 -3.25 21.69
CA HIS A 44 6.89 -2.77 22.22
C HIS A 44 6.70 -1.41 22.89
N PRO A 45 7.36 -1.09 24.03
CA PRO A 45 7.17 0.20 24.72
C PRO A 45 7.46 1.45 23.88
N ARG A 46 8.23 1.32 22.82
CA ARG A 46 8.52 2.41 21.86
C ARG A 46 7.53 2.50 20.68
N GLU A 47 6.58 1.57 20.57
CA GLU A 47 5.49 1.68 19.62
C GLU A 47 4.48 2.73 20.09
N HIS A 48 3.82 3.37 19.12
CA HIS A 48 2.69 4.25 19.37
C HIS A 48 1.54 3.81 18.47
N ARG A 49 0.64 2.99 19.01
CA ARG A 49 -0.41 2.33 18.24
C ARG A 49 -1.69 3.15 18.21
N LEU A 50 -2.02 3.66 17.04
CA LEU A 50 -3.33 4.22 16.70
C LEU A 50 -4.11 3.20 15.85
N ILE A 51 -3.56 2.82 14.70
CA ILE A 51 -4.19 1.94 13.72
C ILE A 51 -4.19 0.51 14.24
N PHE A 52 -3.07 0.06 14.81
CA PHE A 52 -2.91 -1.29 15.34
C PHE A 52 -3.27 -1.41 16.84
N LYS A 53 -4.04 -0.45 17.35
CA LYS A 53 -4.47 -0.43 18.76
C LYS A 53 -5.17 -1.74 19.16
N ASN A 54 -5.94 -2.33 18.27
CA ASN A 54 -6.82 -3.44 18.58
C ASN A 54 -6.28 -4.81 18.12
N ILE A 55 -5.45 -4.88 17.09
CA ILE A 55 -5.15 -6.11 16.35
C ILE A 55 -4.48 -7.22 17.19
N ASP A 56 -3.80 -6.88 18.27
CA ASP A 56 -3.12 -7.85 19.14
C ASP A 56 -3.87 -8.13 20.44
N ARG A 57 -5.05 -7.54 20.64
CA ARG A 57 -5.85 -7.72 21.85
C ARG A 57 -6.54 -9.09 21.84
N ALA A 58 -6.44 -9.81 22.97
CA ALA A 58 -7.04 -11.11 23.11
C ALA A 58 -8.59 -11.08 23.15
N ASP A 59 -9.17 -9.95 23.55
CA ASP A 59 -10.63 -9.70 23.63
C ASP A 59 -11.19 -9.03 22.37
N TRP A 60 -10.38 -8.93 21.30
CA TRP A 60 -10.75 -8.31 20.05
C TRP A 60 -11.12 -9.36 19.00
N ASP A 61 -12.23 -9.15 18.34
CA ASP A 61 -12.62 -9.80 17.10
C ASP A 61 -12.92 -8.75 16.01
N ASN A 62 -13.06 -9.19 14.78
CA ASN A 62 -13.29 -8.30 13.64
C ASN A 62 -14.76 -7.96 13.39
N GLY A 63 -15.67 -8.30 14.31
CA GLY A 63 -17.11 -8.07 14.19
C GLY A 63 -17.52 -6.67 14.64
N ILE A 64 -18.66 -6.22 14.13
CA ILE A 64 -19.18 -4.88 14.39
C ILE A 64 -19.48 -4.62 15.86
N ASP A 65 -19.94 -5.64 16.61
CA ASP A 65 -20.28 -5.47 18.03
C ASP A 65 -19.05 -5.19 18.87
N CYS A 66 -17.92 -5.85 18.56
CA CYS A 66 -16.64 -5.59 19.19
C CYS A 66 -16.14 -4.16 18.87
N TYR A 67 -16.24 -3.75 17.61
CA TYR A 67 -15.87 -2.40 17.19
C TYR A 67 -16.71 -1.31 17.86
N LEU A 68 -18.05 -1.51 17.95
CA LEU A 68 -18.98 -0.59 18.61
C LEU A 68 -18.71 -0.49 20.14
N ARG A 69 -18.42 -1.62 20.80
CA ARG A 69 -18.07 -1.65 22.22
C ARG A 69 -16.91 -0.71 22.55
N ASP A 70 -15.93 -0.60 21.64
CA ASP A 70 -14.75 0.25 21.80
C ASP A 70 -14.92 1.67 21.21
N GLY A 71 -16.17 2.10 20.94
CA GLY A 71 -16.51 3.42 20.45
C GLY A 71 -16.32 3.60 18.93
N GLY A 72 -16.40 2.51 18.20
CA GLY A 72 -16.43 2.54 16.73
C GLY A 72 -17.66 3.25 16.19
N TYR A 73 -17.55 3.79 14.98
CA TYR A 73 -18.54 4.62 14.27
C TYR A 73 -18.93 5.92 14.98
N ALA A 74 -18.38 6.24 16.14
CA ALA A 74 -18.61 7.51 16.83
C ALA A 74 -18.07 8.70 16.01
N MET A 75 -16.99 8.49 15.25
CA MET A 75 -16.44 9.57 14.41
C MET A 75 -17.25 9.75 13.14
N LEU A 76 -17.85 8.73 12.60
CA LEU A 76 -18.85 8.86 11.53
C LEU A 76 -20.08 9.63 12.02
N GLN A 77 -20.59 9.35 13.23
CA GLN A 77 -21.67 10.12 13.84
C GLN A 77 -21.31 11.61 13.99
N LYS A 78 -20.10 11.91 14.46
CA LYS A 78 -19.60 13.29 14.54
C LYS A 78 -19.53 13.93 13.15
N ALA A 79 -18.97 13.23 12.16
CA ALA A 79 -18.79 13.72 10.80
C ALA A 79 -20.11 14.04 10.11
N VAL A 80 -21.18 13.26 10.35
CA VAL A 80 -22.52 13.51 9.81
C VAL A 80 -23.07 14.88 10.22
N GLY A 81 -22.71 15.38 11.39
CA GLY A 81 -23.04 16.73 11.86
C GLY A 81 -22.14 17.85 11.32
N MET A 82 -21.08 17.52 10.59
CA MET A 82 -20.10 18.50 10.09
C MET A 82 -20.38 18.87 8.62
N GLU A 83 -19.91 20.07 8.23
CA GLU A 83 -19.83 20.46 6.83
C GLU A 83 -18.67 19.70 6.14
N LYS A 84 -18.85 19.33 4.87
CA LYS A 84 -17.82 18.59 4.07
C LYS A 84 -16.47 19.30 4.08
N ALA A 85 -16.48 20.63 3.94
CA ALA A 85 -15.26 21.43 3.96
C ALA A 85 -14.54 21.38 5.32
N ALA A 86 -15.29 21.29 6.43
CA ALA A 86 -14.71 21.15 7.76
C ALA A 86 -14.01 19.82 7.95
N ILE A 87 -14.62 18.70 7.47
CA ILE A 87 -13.98 17.39 7.51
C ILE A 87 -12.67 17.39 6.71
N THR A 88 -12.72 17.91 5.48
CA THR A 88 -11.51 18.04 4.64
C THR A 88 -10.47 18.95 5.30
N GLY A 89 -10.92 20.00 5.98
CA GLY A 89 -10.11 20.95 6.76
C GLY A 89 -9.34 20.25 7.88
N GLU A 90 -10.00 19.39 8.66
CA GLU A 90 -9.35 18.60 9.72
C GLU A 90 -8.26 17.68 9.15
N VAL A 91 -8.56 16.96 8.05
CA VAL A 91 -7.57 16.09 7.40
C VAL A 91 -6.41 16.89 6.81
N LYS A 92 -6.66 18.08 6.30
CA LYS A 92 -5.61 18.99 5.81
C LYS A 92 -4.76 19.53 6.96
N ALA A 93 -5.38 19.98 8.06
CA ALA A 93 -4.70 20.48 9.24
C ALA A 93 -3.84 19.40 9.93
N SER A 94 -4.25 18.14 9.85
CA SER A 94 -3.48 17.00 10.38
C SER A 94 -2.12 16.80 9.71
N GLY A 95 -1.93 17.32 8.50
CA GLY A 95 -0.72 17.09 7.72
C GLY A 95 -0.51 15.64 7.28
N LEU A 96 -1.53 14.79 7.37
CA LEU A 96 -1.42 13.36 7.00
C LEU A 96 -0.91 13.19 5.58
N ARG A 97 0.26 12.59 5.43
CA ARG A 97 0.79 12.11 4.15
C ARG A 97 0.29 10.69 3.88
N GLY A 98 0.00 10.37 2.61
CA GLY A 98 -0.46 9.04 2.21
C GLY A 98 0.51 7.93 2.63
N ARG A 99 -0.04 6.81 3.08
CA ARG A 99 0.71 5.62 3.56
C ARG A 99 0.89 4.53 2.50
N GLY A 100 0.47 4.80 1.26
CA GLY A 100 0.57 3.84 0.16
C GLY A 100 1.90 3.85 -0.62
N GLY A 101 2.85 4.71 -0.26
CA GLY A 101 4.17 4.79 -0.91
C GLY A 101 4.58 6.22 -1.25
N ALA A 102 3.83 6.92 -2.09
CA ALA A 102 4.18 8.26 -2.60
C ALA A 102 4.17 9.39 -1.55
N GLY A 103 3.53 9.20 -0.40
CA GLY A 103 3.54 10.19 0.67
C GLY A 103 2.84 11.53 0.33
N PHE A 104 1.93 11.55 -0.64
CA PHE A 104 1.22 12.78 -1.02
C PHE A 104 0.22 13.20 0.08
N PRO A 105 0.09 14.50 0.41
CA PRO A 105 -0.80 14.95 1.48
C PRO A 105 -2.28 14.62 1.21
N THR A 106 -2.90 13.82 2.09
CA THR A 106 -4.25 13.27 1.90
C THR A 106 -5.32 14.34 1.81
N GLY A 107 -5.31 15.32 2.71
CA GLY A 107 -6.29 16.40 2.71
C GLY A 107 -6.16 17.35 1.51
N VAL A 108 -4.95 17.51 0.96
CA VAL A 108 -4.73 18.26 -0.28
C VAL A 108 -5.33 17.50 -1.48
N LYS A 109 -5.11 16.18 -1.55
CA LYS A 109 -5.69 15.33 -2.61
C LYS A 109 -7.22 15.43 -2.65
N TRP A 110 -7.89 15.43 -1.49
CA TRP A 110 -9.34 15.57 -1.42
C TRP A 110 -9.85 16.93 -1.94
N GLY A 111 -9.05 17.97 -1.78
CA GLY A 111 -9.34 19.31 -2.29
C GLY A 111 -9.22 19.48 -3.81
N PHE A 112 -8.75 18.48 -4.55
CA PHE A 112 -8.64 18.57 -6.01
C PHE A 112 -9.95 18.33 -6.75
N ILE A 113 -10.99 17.84 -6.08
CA ILE A 113 -12.31 17.73 -6.70
C ILE A 113 -12.85 19.15 -6.88
N SER A 114 -13.20 19.49 -8.13
CA SER A 114 -13.76 20.80 -8.44
C SER A 114 -15.05 21.06 -7.67
N PRO A 115 -15.20 22.21 -7.01
CA PRO A 115 -16.46 22.58 -6.35
C PRO A 115 -17.62 22.74 -7.32
N THR A 116 -17.34 22.93 -8.62
CA THR A 116 -18.35 23.03 -9.69
C THR A 116 -18.62 21.70 -10.37
N ASN A 117 -18.10 20.59 -9.82
CA ASN A 117 -18.30 19.27 -10.40
C ASN A 117 -19.79 18.85 -10.33
N THR A 118 -20.33 18.43 -11.47
CA THR A 118 -21.69 17.90 -11.59
C THR A 118 -21.75 16.40 -11.83
N LYS A 119 -20.59 15.75 -12.05
CA LYS A 119 -20.50 14.32 -12.25
C LYS A 119 -20.51 13.56 -10.92
N PRO A 120 -20.88 12.28 -10.90
CA PRO A 120 -20.66 11.42 -9.74
C PRO A 120 -19.20 11.47 -9.28
N VAL A 121 -18.99 11.39 -7.96
CA VAL A 121 -17.66 11.25 -7.36
C VAL A 121 -17.51 9.83 -6.84
N TYR A 122 -16.35 9.22 -7.07
CA TYR A 122 -16.01 7.90 -6.57
C TYR A 122 -14.90 7.96 -5.53
N LEU A 123 -14.96 7.08 -4.55
CA LEU A 123 -13.86 6.82 -3.62
C LEU A 123 -13.34 5.41 -3.82
N ILE A 124 -12.02 5.25 -3.91
CA ILE A 124 -11.39 3.94 -4.00
C ILE A 124 -10.39 3.78 -2.86
N CYS A 125 -10.59 2.74 -2.07
CA CYS A 125 -9.58 2.22 -1.18
C CYS A 125 -8.64 1.31 -1.99
N ASN A 126 -7.39 1.72 -2.12
CA ASN A 126 -6.35 0.90 -2.70
C ASN A 126 -5.84 -0.09 -1.64
N ALA A 127 -6.30 -1.33 -1.74
CA ALA A 127 -5.90 -2.46 -0.92
C ALA A 127 -5.08 -3.49 -1.73
N ASP A 128 -4.48 -3.03 -2.85
CA ASP A 128 -3.50 -3.81 -3.61
C ASP A 128 -2.12 -3.69 -2.97
N GLU A 129 -1.94 -4.39 -1.85
CA GLU A 129 -0.67 -4.44 -1.11
C GLU A 129 0.27 -5.47 -1.74
N SER A 130 0.91 -5.08 -2.83
CA SER A 130 1.76 -5.96 -3.65
C SER A 130 3.24 -5.61 -3.58
N GLU A 131 3.64 -4.52 -2.93
CA GLU A 131 5.03 -4.09 -2.78
C GLU A 131 5.83 -5.09 -1.95
N PRO A 132 6.89 -5.74 -2.49
CA PRO A 132 7.73 -6.66 -1.72
C PRO A 132 8.34 -5.99 -0.48
N GLY A 133 8.18 -6.64 0.66
CA GLY A 133 8.56 -6.12 1.98
C GLY A 133 7.42 -5.46 2.73
N THR A 134 6.27 -5.18 2.12
CA THR A 134 5.11 -4.54 2.76
C THR A 134 4.02 -5.56 3.09
N PHE A 135 3.54 -5.54 4.35
CA PHE A 135 2.52 -6.49 4.84
C PHE A 135 1.67 -5.89 5.98
N LYS A 136 1.33 -4.61 5.92
CA LYS A 136 0.58 -3.89 6.98
C LYS A 136 -0.94 -3.86 6.74
N ASP A 137 -1.36 -3.63 5.49
CA ASP A 137 -2.77 -3.42 5.15
C ASP A 137 -3.58 -4.71 5.34
N ARG A 138 -2.97 -5.87 5.10
CA ARG A 138 -3.59 -7.19 5.33
C ARG A 138 -4.03 -7.37 6.78
N TYR A 139 -3.29 -6.86 7.77
CA TYR A 139 -3.68 -6.97 9.17
C TYR A 139 -4.91 -6.13 9.49
N ILE A 140 -5.02 -4.93 8.92
CA ILE A 140 -6.21 -4.08 9.06
C ILE A 140 -7.43 -4.79 8.45
N LEU A 141 -7.30 -5.27 7.22
CA LEU A 141 -8.38 -5.93 6.49
C LEU A 141 -8.89 -7.19 7.19
N HIS A 142 -8.00 -7.95 7.85
CA HIS A 142 -8.38 -9.16 8.57
C HIS A 142 -8.92 -8.89 9.97
N GLN A 143 -8.35 -7.95 10.71
CA GLN A 143 -8.55 -7.85 12.15
C GLN A 143 -9.32 -6.61 12.60
N ASP A 144 -9.31 -5.54 11.80
CA ASP A 144 -10.05 -4.31 12.12
C ASP A 144 -10.69 -3.67 10.87
N PRO A 145 -11.51 -4.43 10.09
CA PRO A 145 -12.09 -3.94 8.84
C PRO A 145 -13.07 -2.79 9.07
N HIS A 146 -13.73 -2.72 10.23
CA HIS A 146 -14.68 -1.65 10.54
C HIS A 146 -13.98 -0.29 10.71
N GLN A 147 -12.73 -0.25 11.18
CA GLN A 147 -11.94 0.98 11.21
C GLN A 147 -11.74 1.54 9.78
N LEU A 148 -11.48 0.66 8.81
CA LEU A 148 -11.39 1.05 7.40
C LEU A 148 -12.73 1.54 6.87
N ILE A 149 -13.82 0.81 7.12
CA ILE A 149 -15.17 1.16 6.65
C ILE A 149 -15.62 2.51 7.22
N GLU A 150 -15.40 2.75 8.52
CA GLU A 150 -15.67 4.05 9.14
C GLU A 150 -14.86 5.18 8.48
N GLY A 151 -13.55 4.96 8.28
CA GLY A 151 -12.68 5.91 7.59
C GLY A 151 -13.11 6.20 6.15
N MET A 152 -13.54 5.16 5.42
CA MET A 152 -14.08 5.31 4.07
C MET A 152 -15.41 6.08 4.06
N ALA A 153 -16.31 5.84 5.01
CA ALA A 153 -17.58 6.54 5.09
C ALA A 153 -17.39 8.04 5.39
N ILE A 154 -16.46 8.36 6.29
CA ILE A 154 -16.08 9.76 6.57
C ILE A 154 -15.45 10.42 5.35
N ALA A 155 -14.53 9.75 4.66
CA ALA A 155 -13.90 10.24 3.45
C ALA A 155 -14.93 10.44 2.33
N ALA A 156 -15.85 9.50 2.13
CA ALA A 156 -16.92 9.59 1.14
C ALA A 156 -17.84 10.79 1.40
N LEU A 157 -18.21 11.02 2.67
CA LEU A 157 -18.97 12.21 3.05
C LEU A 157 -18.21 13.50 2.72
N ALA A 158 -16.93 13.57 3.04
CA ALA A 158 -16.09 14.75 2.80
C ALA A 158 -15.98 15.11 1.31
N VAL A 159 -15.73 14.09 0.46
CA VAL A 159 -15.52 14.28 -0.99
C VAL A 159 -16.83 14.23 -1.80
N GLY A 160 -17.95 13.84 -1.17
CA GLY A 160 -19.25 13.75 -1.83
C GLY A 160 -19.44 12.48 -2.66
N ALA A 161 -18.69 11.41 -2.37
CA ALA A 161 -18.85 10.13 -3.04
C ALA A 161 -20.09 9.39 -2.50
N LYS A 162 -20.85 8.75 -3.43
CA LYS A 162 -21.99 7.88 -3.10
C LYS A 162 -21.67 6.40 -3.35
N VAL A 163 -20.59 6.13 -4.07
CA VAL A 163 -20.11 4.78 -4.36
C VAL A 163 -18.63 4.74 -4.04
N ALA A 164 -18.23 3.71 -3.32
CA ALA A 164 -16.84 3.44 -3.01
C ALA A 164 -16.46 1.99 -3.30
N TYR A 165 -15.20 1.75 -3.58
CA TYR A 165 -14.65 0.42 -3.82
C TYR A 165 -13.48 0.15 -2.90
N ILE A 166 -13.40 -1.07 -2.37
CA ILE A 166 -12.16 -1.63 -1.81
C ILE A 166 -11.59 -2.52 -2.92
N TYR A 167 -10.55 -2.02 -3.60
CA TYR A 167 -9.81 -2.80 -4.59
C TYR A 167 -8.77 -3.64 -3.86
N ILE A 168 -8.99 -4.95 -3.81
CA ILE A 168 -8.16 -5.88 -3.06
C ILE A 168 -7.46 -6.87 -4.01
N ARG A 169 -6.18 -7.16 -3.76
CA ARG A 169 -5.44 -8.12 -4.57
C ARG A 169 -5.99 -9.54 -4.43
N GLU A 170 -5.84 -10.36 -5.47
CA GLU A 170 -6.37 -11.74 -5.49
C GLU A 170 -5.80 -12.61 -4.37
N GLU A 171 -4.56 -12.40 -4.00
CA GLU A 171 -3.86 -13.16 -2.96
C GLU A 171 -4.43 -12.98 -1.56
N PHE A 172 -5.42 -12.08 -1.39
CA PHE A 172 -6.10 -11.82 -0.12
C PHE A 172 -7.56 -12.28 -0.09
N PRO A 173 -7.90 -13.53 -0.48
CA PRO A 173 -9.29 -13.98 -0.59
C PRO A 173 -10.03 -13.96 0.75
N HIS A 174 -9.35 -14.27 1.86
CA HIS A 174 -9.94 -14.23 3.19
C HIS A 174 -10.23 -12.79 3.64
N ALA A 175 -9.30 -11.86 3.40
CA ALA A 175 -9.50 -10.45 3.71
C ALA A 175 -10.69 -9.88 2.92
N ALA A 176 -10.83 -10.25 1.65
CA ALA A 176 -11.96 -9.85 0.83
C ALA A 176 -13.31 -10.32 1.44
N THR A 177 -13.40 -11.59 1.84
CA THR A 177 -14.60 -12.13 2.49
C THR A 177 -14.90 -11.47 3.83
N ILE A 178 -13.87 -11.16 4.62
CA ILE A 178 -14.02 -10.43 5.90
C ILE A 178 -14.55 -9.01 5.64
N CYS A 179 -14.00 -8.30 4.65
CA CYS A 179 -14.46 -6.96 4.28
C CYS A 179 -15.92 -6.99 3.76
N GLU A 180 -16.28 -7.98 2.93
CA GLU A 180 -17.67 -8.17 2.46
C GLU A 180 -18.65 -8.37 3.63
N LYS A 181 -18.28 -9.20 4.62
CA LYS A 181 -19.05 -9.41 5.84
C LYS A 181 -19.16 -8.11 6.66
N ALA A 182 -18.07 -7.41 6.90
CA ALA A 182 -18.06 -6.19 7.67
C ALA A 182 -18.86 -5.06 7.00
N ILE A 183 -18.87 -4.97 5.66
CA ILE A 183 -19.73 -4.05 4.90
C ILE A 183 -21.20 -4.38 5.14
N GLU A 184 -21.58 -5.65 5.12
CA GLU A 184 -22.96 -6.06 5.37
C GLU A 184 -23.39 -5.78 6.80
N GLU A 185 -22.54 -6.06 7.80
CA GLU A 185 -22.78 -5.70 9.21
C GLU A 185 -22.97 -4.18 9.39
N ALA A 186 -22.13 -3.36 8.74
CA ALA A 186 -22.25 -1.91 8.77
C ALA A 186 -23.56 -1.42 8.11
N ARG A 187 -23.99 -2.06 7.02
CA ARG A 187 -25.27 -1.76 6.34
C ARG A 187 -26.45 -2.08 7.24
N GLN A 188 -26.47 -3.23 7.89
CA GLN A 188 -27.54 -3.65 8.81
C GLN A 188 -27.68 -2.72 10.02
N ARG A 189 -26.61 -2.08 10.44
CA ARG A 189 -26.61 -1.10 11.56
C ARG A 189 -26.81 0.35 11.10
N GLY A 190 -27.08 0.60 9.79
CA GLY A 190 -27.36 1.95 9.25
C GLY A 190 -26.12 2.85 9.11
N PHE A 191 -24.90 2.28 9.15
CA PHE A 191 -23.67 3.02 8.88
C PHE A 191 -23.32 3.07 7.38
N LEU A 192 -24.00 2.27 6.56
CA LEU A 192 -23.94 2.28 5.09
C LEU A 192 -25.34 2.19 4.51
N GLY A 193 -25.50 2.49 3.22
CA GLY A 193 -26.76 2.47 2.50
C GLY A 193 -27.31 3.88 2.29
N LYS A 194 -28.63 4.07 2.48
CA LYS A 194 -29.32 5.33 2.26
C LYS A 194 -29.53 6.12 3.56
N ASN A 195 -29.42 7.45 3.46
CA ASN A 195 -29.66 8.37 4.58
C ASN A 195 -28.92 7.93 5.85
N ILE A 196 -27.63 7.66 5.71
CA ILE A 196 -26.77 7.12 6.78
C ILE A 196 -26.90 7.97 8.04
N LEU A 197 -27.16 7.30 9.18
CA LEU A 197 -27.38 7.90 10.51
C LEU A 197 -28.46 9.01 10.49
N GLY A 198 -29.45 8.89 9.61
CA GLY A 198 -30.56 9.84 9.46
C GLY A 198 -30.22 11.12 8.69
N LYS A 199 -29.00 11.26 8.14
CA LYS A 199 -28.63 12.42 7.31
C LYS A 199 -29.21 12.26 5.92
N GLU A 200 -30.25 13.08 5.61
CA GLU A 200 -30.83 13.10 4.29
C GLU A 200 -29.81 13.38 3.19
N GLY A 201 -29.83 12.57 2.14
CA GLY A 201 -28.95 12.70 0.99
C GLY A 201 -27.51 12.18 1.19
N PHE A 202 -27.17 11.72 2.39
CA PHE A 202 -25.92 10.99 2.61
C PHE A 202 -26.16 9.50 2.39
N ASP A 203 -25.93 9.08 1.15
CA ASP A 203 -25.99 7.69 0.71
C ASP A 203 -24.57 7.21 0.39
N LEU A 204 -24.24 5.98 0.78
CA LEU A 204 -22.96 5.37 0.42
C LEU A 204 -23.12 3.84 0.30
N GLU A 205 -22.72 3.33 -0.86
CA GLU A 205 -22.49 1.91 -1.08
C GLU A 205 -21.00 1.63 -1.21
N ILE A 206 -20.51 0.62 -0.50
CA ILE A 206 -19.14 0.12 -0.59
C ILE A 206 -19.17 -1.27 -1.20
N PHE A 207 -18.32 -1.50 -2.20
CA PHE A 207 -18.14 -2.78 -2.86
C PHE A 207 -16.71 -3.26 -2.74
N VAL A 208 -16.52 -4.56 -2.52
CA VAL A 208 -15.20 -5.19 -2.64
C VAL A 208 -15.01 -5.61 -4.10
N HIS A 209 -13.95 -5.12 -4.72
CA HIS A 209 -13.50 -5.58 -6.03
C HIS A 209 -12.22 -6.40 -5.87
N ARG A 210 -12.28 -7.66 -6.30
CA ARG A 210 -11.13 -8.57 -6.25
C ARG A 210 -10.34 -8.42 -7.52
N GLY A 211 -9.08 -8.00 -7.40
CA GLY A 211 -8.13 -7.94 -8.51
C GLY A 211 -7.70 -9.33 -8.96
N ALA A 212 -6.78 -9.39 -9.92
CA ALA A 212 -6.23 -10.62 -10.49
C ALA A 212 -4.72 -10.82 -10.19
N GLY A 213 -4.21 -10.20 -9.12
CA GLY A 213 -2.84 -10.42 -8.64
C GLY A 213 -1.75 -9.69 -9.43
N ALA A 214 -2.04 -8.55 -10.05
CA ALA A 214 -1.03 -7.77 -10.76
C ALA A 214 -0.54 -6.59 -9.92
N TYR A 215 0.76 -6.51 -9.64
CA TYR A 215 1.42 -5.42 -8.90
C TYR A 215 1.08 -4.02 -9.45
N ILE A 216 0.98 -3.91 -10.80
CA ILE A 216 0.67 -2.62 -11.44
C ILE A 216 -0.69 -2.06 -11.04
N CYS A 217 -1.61 -2.87 -10.53
CA CYS A 217 -2.88 -2.42 -9.98
C CYS A 217 -2.74 -1.60 -8.68
N GLY A 218 -1.55 -1.55 -8.08
CA GLY A 218 -1.20 -0.60 -7.03
C GLY A 218 -1.04 0.85 -7.53
N GLU A 219 -0.74 1.05 -8.82
CA GLU A 219 -0.75 2.39 -9.45
C GLU A 219 -2.20 2.84 -9.65
N GLU A 220 -2.51 4.07 -9.20
CA GLU A 220 -3.91 4.53 -9.08
C GLU A 220 -4.71 4.50 -10.39
N THR A 221 -4.07 4.75 -11.54
CA THR A 221 -4.75 4.73 -12.85
C THR A 221 -4.80 3.35 -13.46
N GLY A 222 -3.81 2.51 -13.22
CA GLY A 222 -3.85 1.09 -13.55
C GLY A 222 -4.94 0.36 -12.78
N LEU A 223 -5.10 0.66 -11.50
CA LEU A 223 -6.21 0.20 -10.67
C LEU A 223 -7.56 0.60 -11.27
N ILE A 224 -7.72 1.86 -11.67
CA ILE A 224 -8.95 2.37 -12.30
C ILE A 224 -9.24 1.63 -13.60
N GLU A 225 -8.26 1.42 -14.48
CA GLU A 225 -8.45 0.65 -15.71
C GLU A 225 -8.89 -0.79 -15.42
N SER A 226 -8.30 -1.43 -14.41
CA SER A 226 -8.69 -2.76 -13.95
C SER A 226 -10.13 -2.79 -13.42
N LEU A 227 -10.51 -1.81 -12.61
CA LEU A 227 -11.87 -1.69 -12.07
C LEU A 227 -12.92 -1.44 -13.18
N GLU A 228 -12.52 -0.81 -14.29
CA GLU A 228 -13.33 -0.65 -15.51
C GLU A 228 -13.37 -1.93 -16.38
N GLY A 229 -12.75 -3.04 -15.96
CA GLY A 229 -12.72 -4.31 -16.69
C GLY A 229 -11.73 -4.34 -17.86
N LYS A 230 -10.75 -3.45 -17.87
CA LYS A 230 -9.71 -3.34 -18.90
C LYS A 230 -8.38 -3.91 -18.39
N ARG A 231 -7.39 -3.99 -19.30
CA ARG A 231 -6.01 -4.24 -18.89
C ARG A 231 -5.52 -3.07 -18.02
N PRO A 232 -4.80 -3.32 -16.91
CA PRO A 232 -4.38 -2.30 -15.95
C PRO A 232 -3.23 -1.44 -16.47
N TYR A 233 -3.39 -0.88 -17.65
CA TYR A 233 -2.43 0.04 -18.24
C TYR A 233 -2.58 1.43 -17.63
N PRO A 234 -1.56 1.94 -16.90
CA PRO A 234 -1.61 3.29 -16.36
C PRO A 234 -1.90 4.35 -17.41
N ARG A 235 -2.66 5.38 -17.01
CA ARG A 235 -3.00 6.53 -17.87
C ARG A 235 -1.91 7.58 -17.79
N ILE A 236 -1.70 8.29 -18.91
CA ILE A 236 -0.74 9.41 -18.98
C ILE A 236 -1.28 10.59 -18.14
N LYS A 237 -0.42 11.14 -17.31
CA LYS A 237 -0.70 12.36 -16.52
C LYS A 237 0.24 13.49 -16.96
N PRO A 238 -0.27 14.65 -17.44
CA PRO A 238 -1.65 15.00 -17.71
C PRO A 238 -2.22 14.30 -18.94
N PRO A 239 -3.56 14.30 -19.24
CA PRO A 239 -4.60 14.97 -18.42
C PRO A 239 -5.30 14.08 -17.40
N TYR A 240 -5.00 12.77 -17.37
CA TYR A 240 -5.80 11.77 -16.63
C TYR A 240 -5.46 11.71 -15.13
N PHE A 241 -5.54 12.85 -14.44
CA PHE A 241 -5.49 12.86 -12.98
C PHE A 241 -6.81 12.33 -12.40
N PRO A 242 -6.82 11.35 -11.50
CA PRO A 242 -8.04 10.71 -11.00
C PRO A 242 -9.07 11.68 -10.42
N ALA A 243 -8.63 12.73 -9.70
CA ALA A 243 -9.53 13.73 -9.13
C ALA A 243 -10.34 14.53 -10.18
N ALA A 244 -9.94 14.48 -11.45
CA ALA A 244 -10.65 15.09 -12.57
C ALA A 244 -11.23 14.05 -13.52
N LEU A 245 -10.44 13.06 -13.94
CA LEU A 245 -10.73 12.07 -14.96
C LEU A 245 -10.36 10.66 -14.46
N GLY A 246 -11.01 10.20 -13.39
CA GLY A 246 -10.80 8.90 -12.77
C GLY A 246 -11.71 7.82 -13.31
N LEU A 247 -12.36 7.08 -12.41
CA LEU A 247 -13.26 5.96 -12.72
C LEU A 247 -14.42 6.43 -13.58
N TYR A 248 -14.61 5.77 -14.73
CA TYR A 248 -15.61 6.14 -15.75
C TYR A 248 -15.53 7.61 -16.17
N MET A 249 -14.31 8.17 -16.20
CA MET A 249 -14.05 9.59 -16.53
C MET A 249 -14.76 10.57 -15.58
N CYS A 250 -15.00 10.12 -14.35
CA CYS A 250 -15.57 10.91 -13.26
C CYS A 250 -14.50 11.21 -12.19
N PRO A 251 -14.64 12.31 -11.44
CA PRO A 251 -13.75 12.60 -10.32
C PRO A 251 -13.66 11.44 -9.32
N THR A 252 -12.45 11.03 -9.01
CA THR A 252 -12.19 9.86 -8.16
C THR A 252 -11.05 10.14 -7.19
N ILE A 253 -11.26 9.84 -5.92
CA ILE A 253 -10.23 9.87 -4.91
C ILE A 253 -9.76 8.43 -4.64
N VAL A 254 -8.45 8.20 -4.78
CA VAL A 254 -7.81 6.92 -4.44
C VAL A 254 -6.95 7.11 -3.21
N ASN A 255 -7.19 6.35 -2.16
CA ASN A 255 -6.40 6.36 -0.93
C ASN A 255 -6.05 4.92 -0.50
N ASN A 256 -4.89 4.75 0.11
CA ASN A 256 -4.46 3.48 0.70
C ASN A 256 -5.25 3.16 1.98
N VAL A 257 -5.33 1.88 2.35
CA VAL A 257 -6.02 1.35 3.54
C VAL A 257 -5.61 2.08 4.82
N GLU A 258 -4.32 2.10 5.15
CA GLU A 258 -3.80 2.75 6.36
C GLU A 258 -4.14 4.26 6.38
N SER A 259 -4.05 4.93 5.23
CA SER A 259 -4.40 6.36 5.14
C SER A 259 -5.87 6.63 5.48
N LEU A 260 -6.78 5.76 5.06
CA LEU A 260 -8.22 5.90 5.38
C LEU A 260 -8.51 5.63 6.85
N CYS A 261 -7.83 4.67 7.46
CA CYS A 261 -7.96 4.41 8.91
C CYS A 261 -7.52 5.61 9.76
N HIS A 262 -6.47 6.32 9.35
CA HIS A 262 -6.03 7.54 10.04
C HIS A 262 -7.12 8.63 10.13
N VAL A 263 -8.04 8.68 9.16
CA VAL A 263 -9.13 9.68 9.15
C VAL A 263 -9.99 9.59 10.42
N VAL A 264 -10.27 8.38 10.90
CA VAL A 264 -11.02 8.15 12.16
C VAL A 264 -10.29 8.81 13.34
N HIS A 265 -8.98 8.61 13.43
CA HIS A 265 -8.17 9.16 14.52
C HIS A 265 -7.99 10.67 14.43
N ILE A 266 -7.88 11.20 13.21
CA ILE A 266 -7.82 12.64 12.97
C ILE A 266 -9.11 13.32 13.46
N LEU A 267 -10.29 12.79 13.15
CA LEU A 267 -11.53 13.36 13.62
C LEU A 267 -11.73 13.21 15.14
N ARG A 268 -11.20 12.13 15.73
CA ARG A 268 -11.25 11.90 17.18
C ARG A 268 -10.42 12.92 17.95
N MET A 269 -9.21 13.17 17.51
CA MET A 269 -8.25 14.07 18.16
C MET A 269 -8.43 15.53 17.76
N GLY A 270 -8.91 15.80 16.54
CA GLY A 270 -8.77 17.05 15.83
C GLY A 270 -7.46 17.11 15.03
N GLY A 271 -7.51 17.73 13.84
CA GLY A 271 -6.36 17.75 12.92
C GLY A 271 -5.11 18.38 13.54
N ALA A 272 -5.27 19.50 14.28
CA ALA A 272 -4.16 20.17 14.92
C ALA A 272 -3.48 19.35 16.03
N GLU A 273 -4.24 18.60 16.81
CA GLU A 273 -3.68 17.69 17.84
C GLU A 273 -3.01 16.47 17.20
N TYR A 274 -3.63 15.90 16.16
CA TYR A 274 -3.02 14.82 15.40
C TYR A 274 -1.67 15.25 14.79
N ALA A 275 -1.55 16.50 14.31
CA ALA A 275 -0.32 17.05 13.73
C ALA A 275 0.86 17.14 14.73
N LYS A 276 0.60 17.03 16.02
CA LYS A 276 1.65 16.96 17.07
C LYS A 276 2.30 15.59 17.18
N LEU A 277 1.65 14.54 16.64
CA LEU A 277 2.27 13.23 16.53
C LEU A 277 3.26 13.23 15.36
N GLY A 278 4.41 12.63 15.57
CA GLY A 278 5.49 12.62 14.59
C GLY A 278 6.30 13.92 14.60
N LYS A 279 6.86 14.29 13.46
CA LYS A 279 7.65 15.52 13.27
C LYS A 279 6.94 16.49 12.31
N PRO A 280 7.29 17.78 12.33
CA PRO A 280 6.80 18.74 11.33
C PRO A 280 6.94 18.18 9.90
N ASN A 281 5.92 18.34 9.07
CA ASN A 281 5.77 17.75 7.73
C ASN A 281 5.76 16.21 7.65
N ASN A 282 5.96 15.52 8.76
CA ASN A 282 6.00 14.06 8.89
C ASN A 282 5.10 13.62 10.05
N THR A 283 3.84 14.01 10.00
CA THR A 283 2.87 13.89 11.10
C THR A 283 2.27 12.49 11.22
N GLY A 284 1.75 12.21 12.43
CA GLY A 284 1.02 10.99 12.74
C GLY A 284 1.92 9.78 12.98
N THR A 285 1.29 8.62 12.92
CA THR A 285 1.99 7.34 12.97
C THR A 285 2.10 6.70 11.59
N ARG A 286 2.96 5.71 11.48
CA ARG A 286 3.03 4.79 10.34
C ARG A 286 3.38 3.39 10.81
N ILE A 287 2.94 2.41 10.05
CA ILE A 287 3.29 1.02 10.29
C ILE A 287 4.54 0.68 9.48
N LEU A 288 5.58 0.20 10.17
CA LEU A 288 6.75 -0.40 9.55
C LEU A 288 6.55 -1.91 9.46
N CYS A 289 6.87 -2.46 8.29
CA CYS A 289 6.92 -3.89 8.02
C CYS A 289 8.40 -4.30 7.98
N VAL A 290 8.95 -4.74 9.11
CA VAL A 290 10.37 -5.06 9.22
C VAL A 290 10.59 -6.54 8.92
N SER A 291 11.46 -6.82 7.96
CA SER A 291 11.85 -8.17 7.54
C SER A 291 13.35 -8.28 7.30
N GLY A 292 13.82 -9.49 6.96
CA GLY A 292 15.23 -9.76 6.72
C GLY A 292 15.96 -10.25 7.97
N ASP A 293 17.21 -9.80 8.16
CA ASP A 293 18.16 -10.42 9.08
C ASP A 293 18.16 -9.79 10.48
N VAL A 294 16.98 -9.70 11.08
CA VAL A 294 16.80 -9.23 12.47
C VAL A 294 16.24 -10.35 13.35
N GLN A 295 16.38 -10.21 14.68
CA GLN A 295 15.93 -11.24 15.62
C GLN A 295 14.40 -11.29 15.73
N LYS A 296 13.72 -10.13 15.63
CA LYS A 296 12.27 -10.01 15.77
C LYS A 296 11.67 -9.29 14.57
N PRO A 297 11.59 -9.94 13.39
CA PRO A 297 10.89 -9.37 12.24
C PRO A 297 9.38 -9.26 12.57
N GLY A 298 8.70 -8.30 11.97
CA GLY A 298 7.28 -8.09 12.18
C GLY A 298 6.83 -6.68 11.84
N TYR A 299 5.61 -6.36 12.24
CA TYR A 299 5.07 -5.01 12.13
C TYR A 299 5.29 -4.20 13.41
N TYR A 300 5.46 -2.90 13.25
CA TYR A 300 5.65 -1.95 14.33
C TYR A 300 5.00 -0.62 13.97
N GLU A 301 4.06 -0.12 14.77
CA GLU A 301 3.49 1.20 14.55
C GLU A 301 4.26 2.24 15.37
N ILE A 302 4.84 3.22 14.68
CA ILE A 302 5.68 4.26 15.29
C ILE A 302 5.19 5.66 14.91
N GLN A 303 5.49 6.66 15.72
CA GLN A 303 5.38 8.05 15.30
C GLN A 303 6.42 8.34 14.24
N VAL A 304 6.01 9.00 13.14
CA VAL A 304 6.87 9.24 11.98
C VAL A 304 8.10 10.06 12.37
N GLY A 305 9.28 9.51 12.13
CA GLY A 305 10.57 10.17 12.38
C GLY A 305 11.04 10.21 13.83
N HIS A 306 10.31 9.61 14.79
CA HIS A 306 10.73 9.55 16.18
C HIS A 306 11.81 8.49 16.45
N LEU A 307 11.91 7.49 15.60
CA LEU A 307 12.95 6.47 15.67
C LEU A 307 13.89 6.59 14.49
N THR A 308 15.17 6.38 14.77
CA THR A 308 16.20 6.20 13.74
C THR A 308 16.19 4.76 13.23
N MET A 309 16.84 4.52 12.11
CA MET A 309 17.01 3.18 11.54
C MET A 309 17.70 2.23 12.53
N GLY A 310 18.74 2.68 13.22
CA GLY A 310 19.44 1.92 14.25
C GLY A 310 18.53 1.55 15.42
N GLU A 311 17.69 2.47 15.90
CA GLU A 311 16.71 2.21 16.96
C GLU A 311 15.62 1.21 16.49
N VAL A 312 15.21 1.28 15.23
CA VAL A 312 14.29 0.27 14.67
C VAL A 312 14.94 -1.11 14.67
N ILE A 313 16.19 -1.22 14.25
CA ILE A 313 16.92 -2.50 14.22
C ILE A 313 17.17 -3.02 15.63
N ASN A 314 17.76 -2.19 16.50
CA ASN A 314 18.29 -2.64 17.78
C ASN A 314 17.21 -2.71 18.86
N ASP A 315 16.36 -1.69 18.99
CA ASP A 315 15.36 -1.64 20.06
C ASP A 315 14.11 -2.44 19.67
N LEU A 316 13.47 -2.11 18.53
CA LEU A 316 12.23 -2.79 18.15
C LEU A 316 12.47 -4.24 17.74
N CYS A 317 13.50 -4.49 16.92
CA CYS A 317 13.73 -5.81 16.33
C CYS A 317 14.76 -6.66 17.09
N GLY A 318 15.29 -6.17 18.21
CA GLY A 318 16.24 -6.90 19.07
C GLY A 318 17.63 -7.09 18.46
N GLY A 319 17.97 -6.29 17.43
CA GLY A 319 19.27 -6.34 16.76
C GLY A 319 19.35 -7.38 15.65
N LEU A 320 20.52 -7.43 15.02
CA LEU A 320 20.88 -8.48 14.07
C LEU A 320 21.14 -9.82 14.79
N LYS A 321 21.23 -10.88 14.03
CA LYS A 321 21.66 -12.19 14.57
C LYS A 321 23.07 -12.09 15.18
N PRO A 322 23.36 -12.83 16.28
CA PRO A 322 24.66 -12.78 16.93
C PRO A 322 25.84 -13.01 15.94
N GLY A 323 26.85 -12.18 16.03
CA GLY A 323 28.06 -12.26 15.21
C GLY A 323 27.90 -11.72 13.77
N ARG A 324 26.76 -11.11 13.45
CA ARG A 324 26.51 -10.48 12.15
C ARG A 324 26.66 -8.96 12.21
N THR A 325 27.00 -8.39 11.08
CA THR A 325 27.12 -6.93 10.89
C THR A 325 26.13 -6.46 9.81
N LEU A 326 25.64 -5.23 9.94
CA LEU A 326 24.74 -4.65 8.97
C LEU A 326 25.47 -4.45 7.63
N LYS A 327 24.89 -4.91 6.54
CA LYS A 327 25.38 -4.68 5.17
C LYS A 327 24.60 -3.58 4.46
N ALA A 328 23.27 -3.69 4.47
CA ALA A 328 22.42 -2.78 3.71
C ALA A 328 20.96 -2.82 4.23
N ILE A 329 20.19 -1.78 3.85
CA ILE A 329 18.76 -1.69 4.14
C ILE A 329 18.01 -1.19 2.91
N ILE A 330 16.84 -1.79 2.65
CA ILE A 330 15.81 -1.23 1.78
C ILE A 330 14.75 -0.61 2.71
N PRO A 331 14.56 0.72 2.74
CA PRO A 331 13.81 1.36 3.83
C PRO A 331 12.32 1.55 3.56
N GLY A 332 11.85 1.37 2.33
CA GLY A 332 10.51 1.78 1.92
C GLY A 332 9.75 0.79 1.01
N GLY A 333 10.16 -0.48 0.98
CA GLY A 333 9.73 -1.47 0.02
C GLY A 333 10.72 -1.61 -1.14
N SER A 334 10.59 -2.66 -1.92
CA SER A 334 11.55 -3.05 -2.97
C SER A 334 11.83 -1.96 -4.01
N SER A 335 10.86 -1.06 -4.23
CA SER A 335 10.96 0.08 -5.16
C SER A 335 11.82 1.24 -4.64
N SER A 336 12.30 1.19 -3.40
CA SER A 336 13.20 2.21 -2.85
C SER A 336 14.67 1.88 -3.07
N LYS A 337 15.50 2.93 -3.23
CA LYS A 337 16.95 2.75 -3.38
C LYS A 337 17.56 2.18 -2.09
N ILE A 338 18.40 1.16 -2.22
CA ILE A 338 19.12 0.54 -1.12
C ILE A 338 20.10 1.53 -0.47
N LEU A 339 20.22 1.47 0.84
CA LEU A 339 21.20 2.21 1.62
C LEU A 339 22.28 1.23 2.13
N LYS A 340 23.55 1.60 2.00
CA LYS A 340 24.69 0.77 2.38
C LYS A 340 25.20 1.16 3.76
N ALA A 341 25.51 0.19 4.60
CA ALA A 341 26.15 0.43 5.89
C ALA A 341 27.56 1.00 5.71
N GLY A 342 27.97 1.86 6.64
CA GLY A 342 29.27 2.53 6.58
C GLY A 342 29.32 3.74 5.66
N GLU A 343 28.24 4.03 4.90
CA GLU A 343 28.12 5.28 4.15
C GLU A 343 27.59 6.43 5.02
N THR A 344 28.01 7.65 4.69
CA THR A 344 27.50 8.89 5.27
C THR A 344 26.56 9.57 4.29
N TYR A 345 25.39 9.99 4.77
CA TYR A 345 24.33 10.63 4.00
C TYR A 345 24.23 12.11 4.37
N LYS A 346 24.19 12.98 3.35
CA LYS A 346 24.07 14.43 3.53
C LYS A 346 22.60 14.83 3.59
N ILE A 347 22.12 15.12 4.78
CA ILE A 347 20.73 15.48 5.03
C ILE A 347 20.59 16.98 5.15
N LYS A 348 19.89 17.61 4.21
CA LYS A 348 19.61 19.05 4.24
C LYS A 348 18.47 19.34 5.23
N ARG A 349 18.77 20.12 6.26
CA ARG A 349 17.81 20.62 7.26
C ARG A 349 17.74 22.13 7.21
N GLY A 350 16.80 22.68 6.44
CA GLY A 350 16.76 24.13 6.18
C GLY A 350 18.01 24.62 5.43
N ALA A 351 18.80 25.49 6.06
CA ALA A 351 20.08 26.00 5.52
C ALA A 351 21.29 25.11 5.85
N GLU A 352 21.14 24.19 6.80
CA GLU A 352 22.23 23.31 7.25
C GLU A 352 22.24 21.98 6.48
N VAL A 353 23.45 21.44 6.28
CA VAL A 353 23.67 20.07 5.80
C VAL A 353 24.29 19.29 6.94
N VAL A 354 23.59 18.27 7.42
CA VAL A 354 24.08 17.37 8.47
C VAL A 354 24.49 16.06 7.83
N GLU A 355 25.68 15.58 8.15
CA GLU A 355 26.13 14.24 7.75
C GLU A 355 25.68 13.23 8.81
N MET A 356 25.05 12.15 8.36
CA MET A 356 24.49 11.10 9.22
C MET A 356 24.85 9.73 8.67
N GLY A 357 25.23 8.81 9.54
CA GLY A 357 25.37 7.40 9.20
C GLY A 357 24.01 6.75 8.96
N LEU A 358 23.97 5.58 8.32
CA LEU A 358 22.75 4.86 8.00
C LEU A 358 21.85 4.65 9.23
N GLU A 359 22.42 4.21 10.35
CA GLU A 359 21.68 3.91 11.56
C GLU A 359 21.15 5.16 12.30
N GLU A 360 21.71 6.33 11.98
CA GLU A 360 21.32 7.62 12.56
C GLU A 360 20.14 8.27 11.84
N LEU A 361 19.79 7.76 10.63
CA LEU A 361 18.71 8.33 9.80
C LEU A 361 17.34 8.14 10.47
N PRO A 362 16.60 9.22 10.79
CA PRO A 362 15.21 9.12 11.22
C PRO A 362 14.32 8.50 10.14
N MET A 363 13.38 7.64 10.58
CA MET A 363 12.43 6.94 9.70
C MET A 363 11.25 7.86 9.31
N ASP A 364 11.53 8.91 8.56
CA ASP A 364 10.55 9.85 8.02
C ASP A 364 10.68 10.05 6.50
N PHE A 365 9.67 10.68 5.89
CA PHE A 365 9.62 10.86 4.45
C PHE A 365 10.72 11.81 3.93
N ASP A 366 10.94 12.91 4.65
CA ASP A 366 11.85 13.97 4.18
C ASP A 366 13.32 13.56 4.35
N THR A 367 13.64 12.88 5.45
CA THR A 367 15.00 12.35 5.69
C THR A 367 15.34 11.26 4.67
N MET A 368 14.42 10.32 4.42
CA MET A 368 14.65 9.26 3.43
C MET A 368 14.82 9.85 2.01
N ALA A 369 14.03 10.86 1.64
CA ALA A 369 14.18 11.55 0.36
C ALA A 369 15.52 12.28 0.27
N ALA A 370 15.96 12.96 1.33
CA ALA A 370 17.25 13.63 1.39
C ALA A 370 18.45 12.65 1.35
N ALA A 371 18.28 11.42 1.88
CA ALA A 371 19.25 10.34 1.76
C ALA A 371 19.29 9.69 0.35
N GLY A 372 18.49 10.19 -0.60
CA GLY A 372 18.44 9.68 -1.97
C GLY A 372 17.64 8.40 -2.16
N THR A 373 16.74 8.10 -1.22
CA THR A 373 15.82 6.97 -1.26
C THR A 373 14.38 7.43 -0.96
N MET A 374 13.51 6.58 -0.48
CA MET A 374 12.17 6.98 -0.03
C MET A 374 11.70 6.14 1.17
N ALA A 375 10.86 6.74 2.02
CA ALA A 375 10.18 6.02 3.09
C ALA A 375 9.13 5.02 2.57
N GLY A 376 8.66 5.21 1.35
CA GLY A 376 7.80 4.31 0.60
C GLY A 376 6.57 3.82 1.37
N SER A 377 6.25 2.54 1.21
CA SER A 377 5.11 1.87 1.86
C SER A 377 5.37 1.44 3.32
N GLY A 378 6.60 1.62 3.82
CA GLY A 378 6.99 1.18 5.16
C GLY A 378 7.58 -0.24 5.22
N GLY A 379 7.79 -0.88 4.08
CA GLY A 379 8.52 -2.14 3.99
C GLY A 379 10.02 -1.94 4.24
N VAL A 380 10.53 -2.39 5.38
CA VAL A 380 11.94 -2.26 5.77
C VAL A 380 12.59 -3.63 5.69
N ILE A 381 13.52 -3.79 4.73
CA ILE A 381 14.23 -5.06 4.53
C ILE A 381 15.69 -4.89 4.98
N ILE A 382 16.07 -5.60 6.01
CA ILE A 382 17.40 -5.50 6.63
C ILE A 382 18.25 -6.67 6.18
N MET A 383 19.46 -6.38 5.73
CA MET A 383 20.42 -7.33 5.19
C MET A 383 21.71 -7.30 5.99
N ASP A 384 22.13 -8.43 6.52
CA ASP A 384 23.42 -8.61 7.19
C ASP A 384 24.54 -8.97 6.19
N ASP A 385 25.74 -9.13 6.69
CA ASP A 385 26.95 -9.43 5.92
C ASP A 385 26.91 -10.78 5.19
N SER A 386 25.97 -11.68 5.53
CA SER A 386 25.81 -12.97 4.84
C SER A 386 25.06 -12.87 3.50
N ARG A 387 24.40 -11.73 3.22
CA ARG A 387 23.61 -11.59 2.01
C ARG A 387 24.46 -11.31 0.79
N ASP A 388 24.22 -12.04 -0.26
CA ASP A 388 24.75 -11.80 -1.59
C ASP A 388 23.90 -10.74 -2.29
N ILE A 389 24.52 -9.58 -2.56
CA ILE A 389 23.83 -8.44 -3.18
C ILE A 389 23.56 -8.69 -4.68
N ALA A 390 24.36 -9.49 -5.36
CA ALA A 390 24.09 -9.90 -6.73
C ALA A 390 22.79 -10.76 -6.81
N TRP A 391 22.60 -11.65 -5.84
CA TRP A 391 21.36 -12.40 -5.73
C TRP A 391 20.16 -11.51 -5.40
N VAL A 392 20.33 -10.53 -4.50
CA VAL A 392 19.27 -9.55 -4.19
C VAL A 392 18.87 -8.78 -5.44
N LEU A 393 19.85 -8.30 -6.21
CA LEU A 393 19.62 -7.59 -7.48
C LEU A 393 18.83 -8.45 -8.47
N ASN A 394 19.23 -9.71 -8.64
CA ASN A 394 18.56 -10.64 -9.56
C ASN A 394 17.12 -10.93 -9.13
N ASN A 395 16.90 -11.11 -7.83
CA ASN A 395 15.55 -11.34 -7.28
C ASN A 395 14.62 -10.14 -7.57
N LEU A 396 15.09 -8.92 -7.34
CA LEU A 396 14.35 -7.69 -7.63
C LEU A 396 14.08 -7.55 -9.14
N ASN A 397 15.10 -7.73 -9.98
CA ASN A 397 14.93 -7.63 -11.44
C ASN A 397 14.00 -8.70 -11.98
N THR A 398 13.98 -9.91 -11.39
CA THR A 398 13.04 -10.97 -11.76
C THR A 398 11.61 -10.58 -11.43
N PHE A 399 11.38 -10.01 -10.25
CA PHE A 399 10.07 -9.50 -9.84
C PHE A 399 9.58 -8.41 -10.79
N TYR A 400 10.37 -7.37 -11.03
CA TYR A 400 9.95 -6.25 -11.88
C TYR A 400 9.80 -6.64 -13.36
N ALA A 401 10.60 -7.56 -13.87
CA ALA A 401 10.42 -8.08 -15.22
C ALA A 401 9.09 -8.85 -15.37
N HIS A 402 8.67 -9.57 -14.34
CA HIS A 402 7.38 -10.27 -14.31
C HIS A 402 6.20 -9.29 -14.18
N GLU A 403 6.32 -8.27 -13.36
CA GLU A 403 5.23 -7.34 -13.02
C GLU A 403 5.07 -6.15 -13.99
N SER A 404 5.97 -5.99 -14.94
CA SER A 404 5.81 -4.97 -15.98
C SER A 404 4.52 -5.20 -16.77
N CYS A 405 3.65 -4.19 -16.83
CA CYS A 405 2.40 -4.29 -17.61
C CYS A 405 2.63 -4.35 -19.12
N GLY A 406 3.85 -4.04 -19.59
CA GLY A 406 4.24 -4.10 -21.01
C GLY A 406 3.77 -2.93 -21.86
N GLN A 407 3.17 -1.88 -21.30
CA GLN A 407 2.62 -0.76 -22.07
C GLN A 407 3.70 0.07 -22.76
N CYS A 408 4.69 0.56 -22.00
CA CYS A 408 5.73 1.44 -22.55
C CYS A 408 7.05 0.69 -22.79
N THR A 409 7.68 0.99 -23.95
CA THR A 409 8.87 0.28 -24.43
C THR A 409 10.04 0.28 -23.44
N PRO A 410 10.43 1.40 -22.79
CA PRO A 410 11.58 1.39 -21.89
C PRO A 410 11.41 0.39 -20.74
N CYS A 411 10.24 0.34 -20.11
CA CYS A 411 9.94 -0.60 -19.05
C CYS A 411 9.81 -2.03 -19.57
N ARG A 412 9.01 -2.27 -20.62
CA ARG A 412 8.74 -3.61 -21.18
C ARG A 412 10.02 -4.33 -21.56
N GLU A 413 10.87 -3.67 -22.36
CA GLU A 413 12.10 -4.28 -22.86
C GLU A 413 13.23 -4.20 -21.82
N GLY A 414 13.39 -3.04 -21.17
CA GLY A 414 14.47 -2.80 -20.25
C GLY A 414 14.42 -3.69 -19.01
N SER A 415 13.23 -3.92 -18.43
CA SER A 415 13.11 -4.82 -17.26
C SER A 415 13.53 -6.25 -17.59
N LEU A 416 13.16 -6.75 -18.80
CA LEU A 416 13.61 -8.07 -19.28
C LEU A 416 15.12 -8.12 -19.53
N TRP A 417 15.72 -7.05 -20.02
CA TRP A 417 17.16 -6.99 -20.22
C TRP A 417 17.90 -6.94 -18.90
N MET A 418 17.44 -6.15 -17.95
CA MET A 418 18.02 -6.12 -16.60
C MET A 418 17.98 -7.49 -15.95
N LYS A 419 16.83 -8.21 -16.05
CA LYS A 419 16.73 -9.59 -15.55
C LYS A 419 17.74 -10.52 -16.22
N LYS A 420 17.83 -10.54 -17.55
CA LYS A 420 18.76 -11.40 -18.29
C LYS A 420 20.22 -11.15 -17.93
N ILE A 421 20.59 -9.88 -17.72
CA ILE A 421 21.96 -9.52 -17.32
C ILE A 421 22.21 -9.95 -15.87
N SER A 422 21.29 -9.68 -14.95
CA SER A 422 21.43 -10.11 -13.57
C SER A 422 21.43 -11.63 -13.40
N ASP A 423 20.72 -12.39 -14.25
CA ASP A 423 20.81 -13.85 -14.32
C ASP A 423 22.26 -14.31 -14.63
N ARG A 424 22.94 -13.65 -15.58
CA ARG A 424 24.35 -13.96 -15.91
C ARG A 424 25.29 -13.59 -14.77
N ILE A 425 25.02 -12.47 -14.06
CA ILE A 425 25.83 -12.06 -12.90
C ILE A 425 25.79 -13.16 -11.82
N VAL A 426 24.60 -13.59 -11.44
CA VAL A 426 24.42 -14.64 -10.42
C VAL A 426 25.01 -15.99 -10.86
N ALA A 427 24.96 -16.30 -12.15
CA ALA A 427 25.55 -17.51 -12.71
C ALA A 427 27.10 -17.44 -12.83
N GLY A 428 27.74 -16.31 -12.51
CA GLY A 428 29.18 -16.10 -12.70
C GLY A 428 29.60 -16.05 -14.17
N GLN A 429 28.69 -15.70 -15.08
CA GLN A 429 28.91 -15.66 -16.54
C GLN A 429 28.91 -14.23 -17.10
N ALA A 430 28.82 -13.24 -16.23
CA ALA A 430 28.81 -11.82 -16.64
C ALA A 430 30.23 -11.30 -16.82
N SER A 431 30.40 -10.39 -17.79
CA SER A 431 31.59 -9.59 -17.95
C SER A 431 31.45 -8.21 -17.29
N PRO A 432 32.52 -7.43 -17.09
CA PRO A 432 32.44 -6.04 -16.64
C PRO A 432 31.57 -5.17 -17.56
N GLU A 433 31.54 -5.44 -18.86
CA GLU A 433 30.67 -4.77 -19.83
C GLU A 433 29.18 -5.06 -19.60
N ASP A 434 28.83 -6.24 -19.09
CA ASP A 434 27.48 -6.59 -18.70
C ASP A 434 26.98 -5.70 -17.55
N VAL A 435 27.81 -5.42 -16.56
CA VAL A 435 27.48 -4.52 -15.43
C VAL A 435 27.26 -3.08 -15.94
N THR A 436 28.14 -2.59 -16.83
CA THR A 436 27.99 -1.28 -17.46
C THR A 436 26.74 -1.19 -18.32
N THR A 437 26.42 -2.26 -19.05
CA THR A 437 25.19 -2.36 -19.84
C THR A 437 23.94 -2.34 -18.96
N LEU A 438 23.97 -3.08 -17.84
CA LEU A 438 22.87 -3.12 -16.85
C LEU A 438 22.59 -1.71 -16.28
N GLU A 439 23.65 -1.00 -15.88
CA GLU A 439 23.57 0.39 -15.40
C GLU A 439 22.95 1.31 -16.47
N SER A 440 23.41 1.20 -17.71
CA SER A 440 22.88 1.98 -18.83
C SER A 440 21.41 1.70 -19.09
N VAL A 441 21.00 0.42 -19.07
CA VAL A 441 19.58 0.03 -19.26
C VAL A 441 18.71 0.62 -18.15
N ALA A 442 19.11 0.50 -16.87
CA ALA A 442 18.39 1.09 -15.75
C ALA A 442 18.19 2.60 -15.94
N TYR A 443 19.25 3.31 -16.31
CA TYR A 443 19.23 4.74 -16.58
C TYR A 443 18.33 5.13 -17.78
N GLN A 444 18.15 4.24 -18.76
CA GLN A 444 17.24 4.47 -19.88
C GLN A 444 15.78 4.18 -19.55
N ILE A 445 15.50 3.58 -18.42
CA ILE A 445 14.13 3.40 -17.91
C ILE A 445 13.74 4.57 -16.99
N ASP A 446 14.64 5.01 -16.12
CA ASP A 446 14.40 6.05 -15.11
C ASP A 446 13.89 7.35 -15.74
N GLY A 447 12.71 7.82 -15.29
CA GLY A 447 12.07 9.04 -15.78
C GLY A 447 11.57 9.00 -17.22
N LYS A 448 11.59 7.84 -17.92
CA LYS A 448 11.22 7.72 -19.34
C LYS A 448 10.05 6.78 -19.59
N THR A 449 9.25 6.54 -18.55
CA THR A 449 8.09 5.65 -18.60
C THR A 449 6.79 6.39 -18.35
N ILE A 450 5.65 5.73 -18.63
CA ILE A 450 4.33 6.35 -18.45
C ILE A 450 3.98 6.51 -16.96
N CYS A 451 4.47 5.62 -16.11
CA CYS A 451 4.16 5.60 -14.68
C CYS A 451 5.40 5.34 -13.83
N ALA A 452 5.29 5.55 -12.54
CA ALA A 452 6.37 5.38 -11.55
C ALA A 452 6.86 3.93 -11.38
N PHE A 453 6.30 2.97 -12.12
CA PHE A 453 6.87 1.63 -12.18
C PHE A 453 8.27 1.63 -12.82
N GLY A 454 8.54 2.56 -13.73
CA GLY A 454 9.87 2.71 -14.32
C GLY A 454 10.93 2.97 -13.26
N GLU A 455 10.69 3.97 -12.43
CA GLU A 455 11.54 4.30 -11.29
C GLU A 455 11.61 3.15 -10.27
N ALA A 456 10.47 2.50 -10.00
CA ALA A 456 10.41 1.37 -9.09
C ALA A 456 11.30 0.20 -9.52
N CYS A 457 11.46 -0.06 -10.81
CA CYS A 457 12.30 -1.14 -11.31
C CYS A 457 13.76 -0.71 -11.57
N SER A 458 14.02 0.56 -11.92
CA SER A 458 15.39 1.05 -12.21
C SER A 458 16.16 1.45 -10.94
N TRP A 459 15.53 2.12 -10.00
CA TRP A 459 16.18 2.65 -8.79
C TRP A 459 16.91 1.61 -7.93
N PRO A 460 16.34 0.41 -7.67
CA PRO A 460 17.09 -0.63 -6.95
C PRO A 460 18.37 -1.05 -7.70
N THR A 461 18.27 -1.21 -9.01
CA THR A 461 19.41 -1.60 -9.87
C THR A 461 20.49 -0.53 -9.87
N GLU A 462 20.14 0.74 -10.09
CA GLU A 462 21.07 1.87 -10.04
C GLU A 462 21.79 1.97 -8.68
N ALA A 463 21.01 1.89 -7.60
CA ALA A 463 21.55 2.01 -6.25
C ALA A 463 22.45 0.83 -5.88
N ILE A 464 22.11 -0.38 -6.27
CA ILE A 464 22.94 -1.56 -6.02
C ILE A 464 24.26 -1.46 -6.80
N ILE A 465 24.21 -1.13 -8.08
CA ILE A 465 25.44 -1.01 -8.90
C ILE A 465 26.33 0.13 -8.36
N SER A 466 25.76 1.28 -8.03
CA SER A 466 26.54 2.42 -7.52
C SER A 466 27.23 2.16 -6.19
N LYS A 467 26.67 1.28 -5.33
CA LYS A 467 27.15 1.02 -3.96
C LYS A 467 27.94 -0.28 -3.80
N PHE A 468 27.74 -1.25 -4.69
CA PHE A 468 28.25 -2.61 -4.56
C PHE A 468 28.84 -3.14 -5.87
N ARG A 469 29.47 -2.26 -6.68
CA ARG A 469 29.99 -2.62 -8.01
C ARG A 469 31.13 -3.65 -7.95
N ASP A 470 31.89 -3.65 -6.86
CA ASP A 470 33.02 -4.56 -6.60
C ASP A 470 32.50 -5.92 -6.09
#